data_9ec46c0496bca8f8abadfa06318592dd
#
_entry.id   9ec46c0496bca8f8abadfa06318592dd
#
_cell.length_a   1.000
_cell.length_b   1.000
_cell.length_c   1.000
_cell.angle_alpha   90.00
_cell.angle_beta   90.00
_cell.angle_gamma   90.00
#
_symmetry.space_group_name_H-M   'P 1'
#
loop_
_entity.id
_entity.type
_entity.pdbx_description
1 polymer ?
#
loop_
_entity_poly.entity_id
_entity_poly.type
_entity_poly.pdbx_seq_one_letter_code
_entity_poly.pdbx_strand_id
1 'polypeptide(L)'
;MRCPRAGLLARVALTPVIVWALYLLKANVWFRLYPAVMVALALAAFSVSLLRTPLVESIARRMGENLDERGVAYCRTVTEVWTVFLSAHLAVTVATVFASQEIWVLYNGCIAYVLMGALFAGEWIVRRRIRRG
;
A
#
# COMPACT_ATOMS: atom_id res chain seq x y z
N MET A 1 -15.57 -19.92 7.11
CA MET A 1 -15.18 -18.61 6.54
C MET A 1 -13.68 -18.53 6.46
N ARG A 2 -13.15 -18.54 5.25
CA ARG A 2 -11.70 -18.35 5.07
C ARG A 2 -11.36 -16.88 5.29
N CYS A 3 -10.37 -16.65 6.15
CA CYS A 3 -9.92 -15.30 6.48
C CYS A 3 -9.28 -14.66 5.22
N PRO A 4 -9.82 -13.55 4.67
CA PRO A 4 -9.27 -12.95 3.45
C PRO A 4 -7.86 -12.38 3.63
N ARG A 5 -7.37 -12.34 4.86
CA ARG A 5 -6.04 -11.83 5.21
C ARG A 5 -4.89 -12.64 4.62
N ALA A 6 -5.02 -13.97 4.61
CA ALA A 6 -3.95 -14.85 4.12
C ALA A 6 -3.68 -14.63 2.62
N GLY A 7 -4.73 -14.44 1.83
CA GLY A 7 -4.59 -14.20 0.41
C GLY A 7 -3.97 -12.85 0.07
N LEU A 8 -4.35 -11.80 0.81
CA LEU A 8 -3.80 -10.46 0.59
C LEU A 8 -2.33 -10.38 1.01
N LEU A 9 -2.00 -10.92 2.20
CA LEU A 9 -0.62 -10.96 2.69
C LEU A 9 0.28 -11.78 1.76
N ALA A 10 -0.22 -12.92 1.26
CA ALA A 10 0.52 -13.74 0.31
C ALA A 10 0.78 -12.97 -1.01
N ARG A 11 -0.22 -12.24 -1.51
CA ARG A 11 -0.07 -11.43 -2.73
C ARG A 11 0.93 -10.30 -2.53
N VAL A 12 0.86 -9.59 -1.42
CA VAL A 12 1.81 -8.52 -1.09
C VAL A 12 3.22 -9.09 -0.92
N ALA A 13 3.37 -10.23 -0.23
CA ALA A 13 4.66 -10.88 -0.03
C ALA A 13 5.27 -11.43 -1.33
N LEU A 14 4.44 -11.80 -2.32
CA LEU A 14 4.90 -12.29 -3.61
C LEU A 14 5.38 -11.17 -4.55
N THR A 15 4.94 -9.93 -4.34
CA THR A 15 5.31 -8.82 -5.24
C THR A 15 6.82 -8.60 -5.35
N PRO A 16 7.62 -8.54 -4.27
CA PRO A 16 9.07 -8.42 -4.41
C PRO A 16 9.71 -9.60 -5.14
N VAL A 17 9.18 -10.80 -4.93
CA VAL A 17 9.65 -12.00 -5.64
C VAL A 17 9.41 -11.87 -7.15
N ILE A 18 8.22 -11.40 -7.53
CA ILE A 18 7.87 -11.16 -8.93
C ILE A 18 8.77 -10.09 -9.55
N VAL A 19 9.03 -8.98 -8.85
CA VAL A 19 9.91 -7.91 -9.32
C VAL A 19 11.33 -8.46 -9.59
N TRP A 20 11.88 -9.23 -8.66
CA TRP A 20 13.19 -9.85 -8.84
C TRP A 20 13.21 -10.88 -9.96
N ALA A 21 12.16 -11.69 -10.09
CA ALA A 21 12.03 -12.64 -11.18
C ALA A 21 12.01 -11.95 -12.55
N LEU A 22 11.25 -10.86 -12.68
CA LEU A 22 11.18 -10.06 -13.90
C LEU A 22 12.53 -9.43 -14.24
N TYR A 23 13.27 -8.99 -13.22
CA TYR A 23 14.63 -8.47 -13.41
C TYR A 23 15.57 -9.55 -13.96
N LEU A 24 15.55 -10.74 -13.35
CA LEU A 24 16.40 -11.87 -13.77
C LEU A 24 16.05 -12.35 -15.18
N LEU A 25 14.80 -12.25 -15.58
CA LEU A 25 14.33 -12.62 -16.91
C LEU A 25 14.59 -11.53 -17.96
N LYS A 26 15.20 -10.40 -17.55
CA LYS A 26 15.42 -9.23 -18.43
C LYS A 26 14.14 -8.82 -19.17
N ALA A 27 13.03 -8.75 -18.41
CA ALA A 27 11.73 -8.42 -18.94
C ALA A 27 11.71 -7.05 -19.63
N ASN A 28 10.87 -6.90 -20.63
CA ASN A 28 10.73 -5.66 -21.39
C ASN A 28 9.94 -4.59 -20.60
N VAL A 29 9.77 -3.39 -21.22
CA VAL A 29 9.11 -2.23 -20.58
C VAL A 29 7.70 -2.53 -20.08
N TRP A 30 6.97 -3.42 -20.75
CA TRP A 30 5.60 -3.77 -20.34
C TRP A 30 5.54 -4.39 -18.96
N PHE A 31 6.51 -5.21 -18.60
CA PHE A 31 6.59 -5.82 -17.28
C PHE A 31 7.00 -4.81 -16.19
N ARG A 32 7.70 -3.73 -16.59
CA ARG A 32 8.06 -2.66 -15.67
C ARG A 32 6.85 -1.85 -15.20
N LEU A 33 5.75 -1.88 -15.97
CA LEU A 33 4.51 -1.19 -15.60
C LEU A 33 3.73 -1.93 -14.50
N TYR A 34 4.05 -3.18 -14.22
CA TYR A 34 3.31 -3.97 -13.23
C TYR A 34 3.21 -3.28 -11.85
N PRO A 35 4.31 -2.82 -11.22
CA PRO A 35 4.20 -2.12 -9.94
C PRO A 35 3.38 -0.83 -10.03
N ALA A 36 3.50 -0.08 -11.13
CA ALA A 36 2.75 1.15 -11.34
C ALA A 36 1.24 0.88 -11.41
N VAL A 37 0.83 -0.16 -12.13
CA VAL A 37 -0.58 -0.56 -12.22
C VAL A 37 -1.12 -0.97 -10.85
N MET A 38 -0.37 -1.75 -10.09
CA MET A 38 -0.78 -2.18 -8.76
C MET A 38 -0.94 -1.00 -7.79
N VAL A 39 0.00 -0.05 -7.82
CA VAL A 39 -0.09 1.16 -7.00
C VAL A 39 -1.27 2.03 -7.45
N ALA A 40 -1.49 2.17 -8.75
CA ALA A 40 -2.62 2.94 -9.29
C ALA A 40 -3.97 2.34 -8.84
N LEU A 41 -4.12 1.02 -8.86
CA LEU A 41 -5.32 0.34 -8.39
C LEU A 41 -5.54 0.56 -6.89
N ALA A 42 -4.47 0.46 -6.10
CA ALA A 42 -4.54 0.75 -4.67
C ALA A 42 -4.94 2.21 -4.41
N LEU A 43 -4.31 3.15 -5.12
CA LEU A 43 -4.63 4.57 -5.02
C LEU A 43 -6.10 4.84 -5.38
N ALA A 44 -6.60 4.23 -6.46
CA ALA A 44 -7.99 4.37 -6.84
C ALA A 44 -8.92 3.85 -5.74
N ALA A 45 -8.63 2.70 -5.16
CA ALA A 45 -9.42 2.11 -4.08
C ALA A 45 -9.47 3.03 -2.85
N PHE A 46 -8.32 3.55 -2.42
CA PHE A 46 -8.23 4.48 -1.29
C PHE A 46 -8.98 5.80 -1.58
N SER A 47 -8.77 6.37 -2.76
CA SER A 47 -9.38 7.65 -3.15
C SER A 47 -10.90 7.55 -3.24
N VAL A 48 -11.41 6.52 -3.90
CA VAL A 48 -12.86 6.30 -4.05
C VAL A 48 -13.50 6.03 -2.68
N SER A 49 -12.82 5.32 -1.80
CA SER A 49 -13.33 5.04 -0.46
C SER A 49 -13.56 6.31 0.37
N LEU A 50 -12.77 7.36 0.15
CA LEU A 50 -12.95 8.64 0.84
C LEU A 50 -14.26 9.34 0.49
N LEU A 51 -14.86 9.01 -0.66
CA LEU A 51 -16.18 9.56 -1.07
C LEU A 51 -17.35 8.92 -0.33
N ARG A 52 -17.12 7.77 0.30
CA ARG A 52 -18.13 7.01 1.05
C ARG A 52 -17.57 6.63 2.42
N THR A 53 -17.31 5.35 2.61
CA THR A 53 -16.70 4.84 3.85
C THR A 53 -15.20 4.67 3.63
N PRO A 54 -14.34 5.38 4.40
CA PRO A 54 -12.89 5.23 4.26
C PRO A 54 -12.46 3.76 4.33
N LEU A 55 -11.50 3.39 3.50
CA LEU A 55 -11.08 2.00 3.37
C LEU A 55 -10.57 1.41 4.69
N VAL A 56 -9.83 2.19 5.47
CA VAL A 56 -9.32 1.76 6.77
C VAL A 56 -10.47 1.49 7.75
N GLU A 57 -11.51 2.30 7.74
CA GLU A 57 -12.73 2.08 8.53
C GLU A 57 -13.42 0.78 8.12
N SER A 58 -13.58 0.55 6.83
CA SER A 58 -14.19 -0.70 6.32
C SER A 58 -13.41 -1.92 6.77
N ILE A 59 -12.08 -1.86 6.72
CA ILE A 59 -11.21 -2.94 7.16
C ILE A 59 -11.34 -3.15 8.67
N ALA A 60 -11.31 -2.08 9.46
CA ALA A 60 -11.42 -2.15 10.92
C ALA A 60 -12.75 -2.78 11.34
N ARG A 61 -13.86 -2.38 10.72
CA ARG A 61 -15.19 -2.95 11.01
C ARG A 61 -15.28 -4.42 10.65
N ARG A 62 -14.68 -4.82 9.53
CA ARG A 62 -14.60 -6.25 9.14
C ARG A 62 -13.76 -7.07 10.10
N MET A 63 -12.83 -6.44 10.78
CA MET A 63 -12.01 -7.07 11.83
C MET A 63 -12.72 -7.15 13.18
N GLY A 64 -13.97 -6.70 13.27
CA GLY A 64 -14.76 -6.75 14.48
C GLY A 64 -14.52 -5.59 15.45
N GLU A 65 -13.86 -4.53 15.02
CA GLU A 65 -13.66 -3.35 15.86
C GLU A 65 -14.93 -2.50 15.92
N ASN A 66 -15.34 -2.15 17.12
CA ASN A 66 -16.40 -1.17 17.34
C ASN A 66 -15.76 0.22 17.34
N LEU A 67 -16.10 1.01 16.34
CA LEU A 67 -15.56 2.34 16.16
C LEU A 67 -16.56 3.38 16.69
N ASP A 68 -16.06 4.21 17.62
CA ASP A 68 -16.75 5.44 18.04
C ASP A 68 -16.46 6.57 17.02
N GLU A 69 -16.97 7.77 17.28
CA GLU A 69 -16.77 8.93 16.39
C GLU A 69 -15.27 9.25 16.21
N ARG A 70 -14.46 9.13 17.26
CA ARG A 70 -13.02 9.37 17.20
C ARG A 70 -12.31 8.30 16.35
N GLY A 71 -12.73 7.06 16.50
CA GLY A 71 -12.20 5.94 15.71
C GLY A 71 -12.51 6.09 14.22
N VAL A 72 -13.72 6.51 13.89
CA VAL A 72 -14.12 6.80 12.51
C VAL A 72 -13.29 7.94 11.92
N ALA A 73 -13.14 9.04 12.66
CA ALA A 73 -12.34 10.18 12.23
C ALA A 73 -10.86 9.78 12.03
N TYR A 74 -10.33 8.97 12.93
CA TYR A 74 -8.96 8.45 12.81
C TYR A 74 -8.77 7.59 11.55
N CYS A 75 -9.70 6.68 11.29
CA CYS A 75 -9.65 5.83 10.09
C CYS A 75 -9.70 6.66 8.81
N ARG A 76 -10.49 7.74 8.79
CA ARG A 76 -10.52 8.67 7.67
C ARG A 76 -9.17 9.34 7.47
N THR A 77 -8.57 9.85 8.54
CA THR A 77 -7.25 10.48 8.49
C THR A 77 -6.18 9.52 7.98
N VAL A 78 -6.17 8.28 8.46
CA VAL A 78 -5.23 7.26 8.00
C VAL A 78 -5.43 6.97 6.51
N THR A 79 -6.68 6.86 6.06
CA THR A 79 -6.99 6.66 4.63
C THR A 79 -6.48 7.82 3.78
N GLU A 80 -6.64 9.07 4.25
CA GLU A 80 -6.12 10.26 3.57
C GLU A 80 -4.59 10.25 3.49
N VAL A 81 -3.91 9.90 4.58
CA VAL A 81 -2.43 9.78 4.62
C VAL A 81 -1.95 8.74 3.61
N TRP A 82 -2.58 7.57 3.57
CA TRP A 82 -2.25 6.55 2.60
C TRP A 82 -2.51 6.99 1.16
N THR A 83 -3.59 7.74 0.92
CA THR A 83 -3.91 8.29 -0.41
C THR A 83 -2.80 9.25 -0.87
N VAL A 84 -2.35 10.15 -0.01
CA VAL A 84 -1.25 11.08 -0.32
C VAL A 84 0.04 10.31 -0.57
N PHE A 85 0.37 9.36 0.30
CA PHE A 85 1.54 8.51 0.14
C PHE A 85 1.52 7.75 -1.18
N LEU A 86 0.41 7.10 -1.50
CA LEU A 86 0.27 6.32 -2.74
C LEU A 86 0.34 7.21 -3.98
N SER A 87 -0.14 8.46 -3.90
CA SER A 87 -0.02 9.42 -5.00
C SER A 87 1.44 9.76 -5.29
N ALA A 88 2.20 10.09 -4.26
CA ALA A 88 3.63 10.37 -4.38
C ALA A 88 4.41 9.12 -4.82
N HIS A 89 4.09 7.98 -4.24
CA HIS A 89 4.69 6.70 -4.57
C HIS A 89 4.43 6.30 -6.02
N LEU A 90 3.21 6.51 -6.53
CA LEU A 90 2.86 6.26 -7.92
C LEU A 90 3.72 7.12 -8.87
N ALA A 91 3.87 8.41 -8.55
CA ALA A 91 4.70 9.32 -9.36
C ALA A 91 6.14 8.82 -9.46
N VAL A 92 6.74 8.40 -8.34
CA VAL A 92 8.10 7.85 -8.33
C VAL A 92 8.17 6.50 -9.05
N THR A 93 7.19 5.64 -8.84
CA THR A 93 7.11 4.33 -9.51
C THR A 93 7.06 4.48 -11.02
N VAL A 94 6.24 5.41 -11.53
CA VAL A 94 6.17 5.71 -12.97
C VAL A 94 7.50 6.26 -13.47
N ALA A 95 8.13 7.15 -12.72
CA ALA A 95 9.44 7.70 -13.08
C ALA A 95 10.50 6.59 -13.21
N THR A 96 10.46 5.57 -12.34
CA THR A 96 11.41 4.45 -12.39
C THR A 96 11.26 3.59 -13.63
N VAL A 97 10.09 3.59 -14.29
CA VAL A 97 9.90 2.85 -15.55
C VAL A 97 10.82 3.39 -16.65
N PHE A 98 11.08 4.70 -16.63
CA PHE A 98 11.97 5.37 -17.58
C PHE A 98 13.44 5.42 -17.12
N ALA A 99 13.73 4.96 -15.91
CA ALA A 99 15.06 4.90 -15.36
C ALA A 99 15.77 3.58 -15.76
N SER A 100 17.03 3.42 -15.32
CA SER A 100 17.75 2.16 -15.54
C SER A 100 17.03 1.00 -14.86
N GLN A 101 17.26 -0.21 -15.36
CA GLN A 101 16.68 -1.42 -14.78
C GLN A 101 17.10 -1.63 -13.33
N GLU A 102 18.34 -1.23 -12.98
CA GLU A 102 18.86 -1.32 -11.62
C GLU A 102 18.10 -0.41 -10.65
N ILE A 103 17.82 0.83 -11.05
CA ILE A 103 17.02 1.77 -10.26
C ILE A 103 15.59 1.26 -10.11
N TRP A 104 15.00 0.76 -11.18
CA TRP A 104 13.65 0.21 -11.14
C TRP A 104 13.53 -0.94 -10.14
N VAL A 105 14.48 -1.88 -10.16
CA VAL A 105 14.50 -3.01 -9.22
C VAL A 105 14.74 -2.54 -7.80
N LEU A 106 15.71 -1.65 -7.60
CA LEU A 106 16.04 -1.15 -6.26
C LEU A 106 14.84 -0.46 -5.62
N TYR A 107 14.16 0.41 -6.35
CA TYR A 107 13.00 1.12 -5.82
C TYR A 107 11.81 0.19 -5.60
N ASN A 108 11.38 -0.53 -6.63
CA ASN A 108 10.16 -1.34 -6.56
C ASN A 108 10.34 -2.64 -5.76
N GLY A 109 11.57 -3.17 -5.70
CA GLY A 109 11.86 -4.40 -4.96
C GLY A 109 12.33 -4.20 -3.52
N CYS A 110 12.81 -3.00 -3.16
CA CYS A 110 13.37 -2.73 -1.84
C CYS A 110 12.83 -1.46 -1.21
N ILE A 111 13.10 -0.29 -1.80
CA ILE A 111 12.79 1.02 -1.19
C ILE A 111 11.29 1.18 -0.94
N ALA A 112 10.45 0.80 -1.90
CA ALA A 112 8.99 0.89 -1.77
C ALA A 112 8.49 0.11 -0.55
N TYR A 113 9.02 -1.08 -0.31
CA TYR A 113 8.61 -1.90 0.84
C TYR A 113 9.10 -1.34 2.17
N VAL A 114 10.29 -0.75 2.19
CA VAL A 114 10.80 -0.05 3.38
C VAL A 114 9.91 1.14 3.72
N LEU A 115 9.51 1.93 2.71
CA LEU A 115 8.62 3.08 2.90
C LEU A 115 7.24 2.65 3.40
N MET A 116 6.64 1.62 2.79
CA MET A 116 5.36 1.08 3.24
C MET A 116 5.44 0.52 4.65
N GLY A 117 6.49 -0.21 4.96
CA GLY A 117 6.73 -0.75 6.29
C GLY A 117 6.90 0.33 7.34
N ALA A 118 7.60 1.41 7.01
CA ALA A 118 7.75 2.57 7.88
C ALA A 118 6.41 3.25 8.14
N LEU A 119 5.58 3.39 7.12
CA LEU A 119 4.24 3.98 7.26
C LEU A 119 3.34 3.10 8.13
N PHE A 120 3.34 1.79 7.93
CA PHE A 120 2.60 0.84 8.77
C PHE A 120 3.08 0.89 10.23
N ALA A 121 4.39 0.91 10.44
CA ALA A 121 4.94 0.98 11.78
C ALA A 121 4.57 2.29 12.49
N GLY A 122 4.64 3.41 11.77
CA GLY A 122 4.24 4.72 12.29
C GLY A 122 2.75 4.75 12.64
N GLU A 123 1.89 4.26 11.77
CA GLU A 123 0.45 4.17 12.02
C GLU A 123 0.15 3.28 13.23
N TRP A 124 0.81 2.14 13.35
CA TRP A 124 0.64 1.22 14.46
C TRP A 124 1.05 1.86 15.81
N ILE A 125 2.17 2.60 15.84
CA ILE A 125 2.64 3.31 17.02
C ILE A 125 1.61 4.39 17.45
N VAL A 126 1.12 5.19 16.50
CA VAL A 126 0.12 6.23 16.75
C VAL A 126 -1.17 5.60 17.29
N ARG A 127 -1.63 4.53 16.68
CA ARG A 127 -2.82 3.78 17.11
C ARG A 127 -2.67 3.29 18.56
N ARG A 128 -1.51 2.74 18.89
CA ARG A 128 -1.24 2.28 20.27
C ARG A 128 -1.28 3.42 21.28
N ARG A 129 -0.71 4.57 20.92
CA ARG A 129 -0.73 5.75 21.81
C ARG A 129 -2.14 6.26 22.05
N ILE A 130 -2.96 6.31 21.02
CA ILE A 130 -4.35 6.74 21.12
C ILE A 130 -5.16 5.78 22.00
N ARG A 131 -4.96 4.48 21.89
CA ARG A 131 -5.66 3.48 22.69
C ARG A 131 -5.25 3.51 24.18
N ARG A 132 -4.03 3.95 24.49
CA ARG A 132 -3.53 4.06 25.85
C ARG A 132 -3.90 5.38 26.53
N GLY A 133 -4.26 6.37 25.78
CA GLY A 133 -4.74 7.66 26.27
C GLY A 133 -6.26 7.66 26.38
#